data_5138883a101696d76c19009f2e55f2f2
#
_entry.id   5138883a101696d76c19009f2e55f2f2
#
_cell.length_a   1.000
_cell.length_b   1.000
_cell.length_c   1.000
_cell.angle_alpha   90.00
_cell.angle_beta   90.00
_cell.angle_gamma   90.00
#
_symmetry.space_group_name_H-M   'P 1'
#
loop_
_entity.id
_entity.type
_entity.pdbx_description
1 polymer ?
#
loop_
_entity_poly.entity_id
_entity_poly.type
_entity_poly.pdbx_seq_one_letter_code
_entity_poly.pdbx_strand_id
1 'polypeptide(L)'
;MRARAQVAVIVGGLALAGCQGKDSGTPGVTIGVTLLTKEHEFYRQLEAGLQASAAKHGYRLIVTSGDFDLAKQQGEIDNFVVQRVNAIIVCPVDSRGIGPAIARATAAGVPVFTADIRAYGVPVIAHVASDNAEGGRLAGEYMARVLGDSGAVAVIGQPELQTGLERQEAFVAEIGRHPRMRVVAVANGAGVRDRALTVTEDVLQGHPELRGLFAINDETALGALSVAKAHGKTAENFAIVGYDATPEAVAAIKAHTALRADVAQTPREIGARTVDVIATYLAKQPVDSTIVVPVTIVE
;
A
#
# COMPACT_ATOMS: atom_id res chain seq x y z
N MET A 1 -76.64 8.44 -66.92
CA MET A 1 -75.67 9.39 -66.38
C MET A 1 -75.15 8.77 -65.09
N ARG A 2 -73.89 8.28 -65.09
CA ARG A 2 -73.26 7.56 -63.93
C ARG A 2 -72.27 8.47 -63.32
N ALA A 3 -72.54 8.87 -62.05
CA ALA A 3 -71.58 9.62 -61.25
C ALA A 3 -70.46 8.68 -60.67
N ARG A 4 -69.23 9.00 -60.95
CA ARG A 4 -68.04 8.31 -60.34
C ARG A 4 -67.64 9.07 -59.10
N ALA A 5 -67.76 8.39 -58.01
CA ALA A 5 -67.14 8.84 -56.74
C ALA A 5 -65.62 8.55 -56.72
N GLN A 6 -64.80 9.58 -56.50
CA GLN A 6 -63.37 9.41 -56.27
C GLN A 6 -63.13 9.28 -54.74
N VAL A 7 -62.51 8.17 -54.34
CA VAL A 7 -62.05 7.93 -52.96
C VAL A 7 -60.64 8.45 -52.88
N ALA A 8 -60.39 9.47 -52.03
CA ALA A 8 -59.06 9.95 -51.70
C ALA A 8 -58.53 9.10 -50.56
N VAL A 9 -57.42 8.40 -50.80
CA VAL A 9 -56.68 7.66 -49.81
C VAL A 9 -55.61 8.64 -49.19
N ILE A 10 -55.79 9.03 -47.92
CA ILE A 10 -54.79 9.77 -47.17
C ILE A 10 -53.83 8.76 -46.58
N VAL A 11 -52.60 8.72 -47.08
CA VAL A 11 -51.52 7.95 -46.51
C VAL A 11 -50.85 8.82 -45.40
N GLY A 12 -51.23 8.56 -44.16
CA GLY A 12 -50.57 9.18 -42.99
C GLY A 12 -49.17 8.59 -42.77
N GLY A 13 -48.12 9.35 -43.09
CA GLY A 13 -46.75 8.97 -42.78
C GLY A 13 -46.47 9.15 -41.27
N LEU A 14 -46.35 8.05 -40.52
CA LEU A 14 -45.78 8.04 -39.17
C LEU A 14 -44.28 8.27 -39.28
N ALA A 15 -43.82 9.48 -38.95
CA ALA A 15 -42.41 9.75 -38.74
C ALA A 15 -42.00 9.19 -37.36
N LEU A 16 -41.38 8.01 -37.37
CA LEU A 16 -40.64 7.48 -36.19
C LEU A 16 -39.41 8.37 -35.97
N ALA A 17 -39.55 9.37 -35.11
CA ALA A 17 -38.40 10.07 -34.55
C ALA A 17 -37.65 9.10 -33.61
N GLY A 18 -36.72 8.36 -34.19
CA GLY A 18 -35.74 7.58 -33.42
C GLY A 18 -34.86 8.54 -32.63
N CYS A 19 -35.09 8.65 -31.31
CA CYS A 19 -34.13 9.19 -30.39
C CYS A 19 -32.92 8.28 -30.40
N GLN A 20 -31.99 8.48 -31.33
CA GLN A 20 -30.62 8.04 -31.20
C GLN A 20 -30.00 8.93 -30.11
N GLY A 21 -30.10 8.48 -28.86
CA GLY A 21 -29.21 8.95 -27.78
C GLY A 21 -27.79 8.69 -28.26
N LYS A 22 -27.13 9.73 -28.73
CA LYS A 22 -25.68 9.74 -28.87
C LYS A 22 -25.08 9.61 -27.47
N ASP A 23 -24.89 8.40 -26.97
CA ASP A 23 -23.85 8.10 -26.04
C ASP A 23 -22.50 8.23 -26.76
N SER A 24 -22.16 9.46 -27.12
CA SER A 24 -20.80 9.86 -27.42
C SER A 24 -20.05 10.09 -26.10
N GLY A 25 -20.11 9.10 -25.20
CA GLY A 25 -19.21 9.05 -24.08
C GLY A 25 -17.82 8.80 -24.64
N THR A 26 -16.96 9.81 -24.60
CA THR A 26 -15.51 9.59 -24.66
C THR A 26 -15.23 8.40 -23.76
N PRO A 27 -14.54 7.33 -24.23
CA PRO A 27 -14.25 6.19 -23.36
C PRO A 27 -13.64 6.73 -22.07
N GLY A 28 -14.35 6.57 -20.95
CA GLY A 28 -13.87 7.10 -19.67
C GLY A 28 -12.51 6.49 -19.34
N VAL A 29 -11.64 7.25 -18.70
CA VAL A 29 -10.32 6.77 -18.27
C VAL A 29 -10.52 5.57 -17.33
N THR A 30 -9.87 4.46 -17.66
CA THR A 30 -9.83 3.26 -16.82
C THR A 30 -8.41 3.04 -16.31
N ILE A 31 -8.25 2.83 -15.01
CA ILE A 31 -6.97 2.57 -14.37
C ILE A 31 -7.01 1.16 -13.79
N GLY A 32 -6.03 0.32 -14.15
CA GLY A 32 -5.80 -0.96 -13.49
C GLY A 32 -5.02 -0.74 -12.19
N VAL A 33 -5.42 -1.40 -11.13
CA VAL A 33 -4.75 -1.35 -9.82
C VAL A 33 -4.48 -2.77 -9.35
N THR A 34 -3.22 -3.08 -9.03
CA THR A 34 -2.87 -4.32 -8.34
C THR A 34 -2.23 -4.00 -6.99
N LEU A 35 -2.93 -4.34 -5.92
CA LEU A 35 -2.48 -4.16 -4.54
C LEU A 35 -1.57 -5.33 -4.12
N LEU A 36 -0.78 -5.14 -3.06
CA LEU A 36 -0.04 -6.24 -2.44
C LEU A 36 -1.02 -7.28 -1.88
N THR A 37 -1.98 -6.83 -1.08
CA THR A 37 -3.06 -7.66 -0.51
C THR A 37 -4.29 -6.79 -0.21
N LYS A 38 -5.47 -7.42 -0.09
CA LYS A 38 -6.69 -6.77 0.43
C LYS A 38 -6.98 -7.12 1.89
N GLU A 39 -6.20 -8.00 2.48
CA GLU A 39 -6.41 -8.46 3.86
C GLU A 39 -5.94 -7.41 4.88
N HIS A 40 -4.87 -6.68 4.61
CA HIS A 40 -4.35 -5.65 5.52
C HIS A 40 -5.21 -4.39 5.52
N GLU A 41 -5.46 -3.84 6.71
CA GLU A 41 -6.22 -2.59 6.86
C GLU A 41 -5.57 -1.43 6.10
N PHE A 42 -4.25 -1.36 6.07
CA PHE A 42 -3.50 -0.37 5.30
C PHE A 42 -3.96 -0.32 3.83
N TYR A 43 -4.02 -1.48 3.15
CA TYR A 43 -4.43 -1.53 1.74
C TYR A 43 -5.91 -1.25 1.52
N ARG A 44 -6.78 -1.58 2.48
CA ARG A 44 -8.20 -1.17 2.43
C ARG A 44 -8.35 0.34 2.48
N GLN A 45 -7.56 1.03 3.32
CA GLN A 45 -7.55 2.49 3.40
C GLN A 45 -6.93 3.13 2.15
N LEU A 46 -5.86 2.54 1.60
CA LEU A 46 -5.24 2.99 0.36
C LEU A 46 -6.22 2.86 -0.81
N GLU A 47 -6.89 1.72 -0.96
CA GLU A 47 -7.93 1.51 -1.97
C GLU A 47 -9.06 2.53 -1.84
N ALA A 48 -9.50 2.82 -0.61
CA ALA A 48 -10.53 3.84 -0.37
C ALA A 48 -10.07 5.26 -0.83
N GLY A 49 -8.79 5.57 -0.66
CA GLY A 49 -8.19 6.81 -1.19
C GLY A 49 -8.17 6.85 -2.71
N LEU A 50 -7.73 5.75 -3.34
CA LEU A 50 -7.75 5.58 -4.80
C LEU A 50 -9.16 5.79 -5.37
N GLN A 51 -10.16 5.11 -4.80
CA GLN A 51 -11.56 5.19 -5.25
C GLN A 51 -12.12 6.60 -5.09
N ALA A 52 -11.85 7.26 -3.97
CA ALA A 52 -12.35 8.62 -3.71
C ALA A 52 -11.79 9.64 -4.70
N SER A 53 -10.49 9.56 -5.03
CA SER A 53 -9.89 10.45 -6.02
C SER A 53 -10.31 10.09 -7.44
N ALA A 54 -10.39 8.79 -7.79
CA ALA A 54 -10.88 8.36 -9.09
C ALA A 54 -12.29 8.87 -9.38
N ALA A 55 -13.18 8.81 -8.38
CA ALA A 55 -14.55 9.35 -8.51
C ALA A 55 -14.56 10.87 -8.80
N LYS A 56 -13.67 11.66 -8.19
CA LYS A 56 -13.54 13.11 -8.45
C LYS A 56 -13.12 13.40 -9.89
N HIS A 57 -12.27 12.55 -10.47
CA HIS A 57 -11.79 12.69 -11.85
C HIS A 57 -12.71 12.00 -12.89
N GLY A 58 -13.77 11.31 -12.45
CA GLY A 58 -14.63 10.51 -13.35
C GLY A 58 -13.93 9.27 -13.93
N TYR A 59 -12.91 8.74 -13.22
CA TYR A 59 -12.15 7.57 -13.64
C TYR A 59 -12.75 6.29 -13.08
N ARG A 60 -12.62 5.21 -13.86
CA ARG A 60 -12.99 3.85 -13.44
C ARG A 60 -11.75 3.11 -12.98
N LEU A 61 -11.80 2.47 -11.81
CA LEU A 61 -10.76 1.57 -11.34
C LEU A 61 -11.15 0.10 -11.53
N ILE A 62 -10.18 -0.72 -11.93
CA ILE A 62 -10.24 -2.18 -11.88
C ILE A 62 -9.21 -2.59 -10.83
N VAL A 63 -9.68 -2.99 -9.64
CA VAL A 63 -8.80 -3.27 -8.50
C VAL A 63 -8.69 -4.76 -8.26
N THR A 64 -7.47 -5.27 -8.37
CA THR A 64 -7.07 -6.64 -8.06
C THR A 64 -6.03 -6.65 -6.93
N SER A 65 -5.54 -7.83 -6.58
CA SER A 65 -4.58 -8.01 -5.50
C SER A 65 -3.66 -9.19 -5.81
N GLY A 66 -2.37 -8.99 -5.68
CA GLY A 66 -1.37 -10.04 -5.86
C GLY A 66 -1.35 -11.08 -4.73
N ASP A 67 -1.85 -10.72 -3.54
CA ASP A 67 -1.94 -11.58 -2.36
C ASP A 67 -0.63 -12.30 -2.03
N PHE A 68 0.47 -11.53 -2.04
CA PHE A 68 1.85 -12.01 -1.82
C PHE A 68 2.36 -13.01 -2.88
N ASP A 69 1.63 -13.19 -4.00
CA ASP A 69 2.03 -14.05 -5.12
C ASP A 69 2.51 -13.19 -6.31
N LEU A 70 3.82 -13.26 -6.57
CA LEU A 70 4.45 -12.50 -7.65
C LEU A 70 3.93 -12.92 -9.02
N ALA A 71 3.72 -14.21 -9.27
CA ALA A 71 3.25 -14.71 -10.56
C ALA A 71 1.82 -14.24 -10.82
N LYS A 72 0.96 -14.30 -9.80
CA LYS A 72 -0.39 -13.73 -9.85
C LYS A 72 -0.36 -12.25 -10.20
N GLN A 73 0.45 -11.44 -9.49
CA GLN A 73 0.53 -10.00 -9.72
C GLN A 73 1.05 -9.66 -11.11
N GLN A 74 2.06 -10.40 -11.62
CA GLN A 74 2.54 -10.24 -12.99
C GLN A 74 1.43 -10.53 -14.02
N GLY A 75 0.64 -11.60 -13.83
CA GLY A 75 -0.51 -11.93 -14.68
C GLY A 75 -1.60 -10.86 -14.64
N GLU A 76 -1.83 -10.22 -13.49
CA GLU A 76 -2.78 -9.10 -13.36
C GLU A 76 -2.33 -7.89 -14.19
N ILE A 77 -1.04 -7.53 -14.16
CA ILE A 77 -0.48 -6.46 -14.99
C ILE A 77 -0.64 -6.78 -16.48
N ASP A 78 -0.31 -8.01 -16.90
CA ASP A 78 -0.48 -8.43 -18.30
C ASP A 78 -1.96 -8.38 -18.72
N ASN A 79 -2.88 -8.75 -17.85
CA ASN A 79 -4.33 -8.63 -18.10
C ASN A 79 -4.78 -7.17 -18.26
N PHE A 80 -4.24 -6.22 -17.49
CA PHE A 80 -4.53 -4.79 -17.66
C PHE A 80 -4.06 -4.27 -19.02
N VAL A 81 -2.90 -4.74 -19.50
CA VAL A 81 -2.41 -4.43 -20.86
C VAL A 81 -3.39 -4.94 -21.93
N VAL A 82 -3.85 -6.19 -21.82
CA VAL A 82 -4.85 -6.77 -22.74
C VAL A 82 -6.17 -5.97 -22.72
N GLN A 83 -6.60 -5.52 -21.56
CA GLN A 83 -7.80 -4.68 -21.37
C GLN A 83 -7.62 -3.24 -21.84
N ARG A 84 -6.40 -2.84 -22.24
CA ARG A 84 -6.07 -1.50 -22.73
C ARG A 84 -6.44 -0.40 -21.72
N VAL A 85 -6.13 -0.61 -20.45
CA VAL A 85 -6.31 0.44 -19.44
C VAL A 85 -5.44 1.67 -19.76
N ASN A 86 -5.84 2.85 -19.29
CA ASN A 86 -5.15 4.10 -19.57
C ASN A 86 -3.90 4.31 -18.69
N ALA A 87 -3.84 3.65 -17.54
CA ALA A 87 -2.70 3.62 -16.63
C ALA A 87 -2.78 2.40 -15.70
N ILE A 88 -1.65 2.00 -15.13
CA ILE A 88 -1.58 0.93 -14.15
C ILE A 88 -0.95 1.49 -12.85
N ILE A 89 -1.56 1.17 -11.71
CA ILE A 89 -1.01 1.37 -10.37
C ILE A 89 -0.58 0.01 -9.86
N VAL A 90 0.67 -0.08 -9.40
CA VAL A 90 1.23 -1.30 -8.82
C VAL A 90 1.67 -1.01 -7.38
N CYS A 91 1.19 -1.82 -6.43
CA CYS A 91 1.77 -1.96 -5.10
C CYS A 91 2.52 -3.31 -5.08
N PRO A 92 3.83 -3.36 -5.39
CA PRO A 92 4.55 -4.60 -5.61
C PRO A 92 4.49 -5.60 -4.44
N VAL A 93 4.30 -6.88 -4.74
CA VAL A 93 4.48 -7.97 -3.77
C VAL A 93 5.94 -8.34 -3.59
N ASP A 94 6.78 -7.98 -4.57
CA ASP A 94 8.23 -8.09 -4.56
C ASP A 94 8.81 -6.92 -5.36
N SER A 95 9.60 -6.08 -4.70
CA SER A 95 10.14 -4.84 -5.30
C SER A 95 11.08 -5.09 -6.48
N ARG A 96 11.73 -6.25 -6.56
CA ARG A 96 12.65 -6.61 -7.65
C ARG A 96 11.98 -7.48 -8.70
N GLY A 97 11.22 -8.48 -8.26
CA GLY A 97 10.58 -9.47 -9.12
C GLY A 97 9.49 -8.91 -10.03
N ILE A 98 8.88 -7.78 -9.65
CA ILE A 98 7.80 -7.16 -10.45
C ILE A 98 8.31 -6.44 -11.70
N GLY A 99 9.60 -6.07 -11.74
CA GLY A 99 10.19 -5.27 -12.81
C GLY A 99 9.88 -5.75 -14.24
N PRO A 100 10.02 -7.06 -14.57
CA PRO A 100 9.73 -7.57 -15.90
C PRO A 100 8.28 -7.32 -16.37
N ALA A 101 7.28 -7.44 -15.49
CA ALA A 101 5.88 -7.17 -15.85
C ALA A 101 5.63 -5.67 -16.09
N ILE A 102 6.21 -4.81 -15.26
CA ILE A 102 6.17 -3.35 -15.47
C ILE A 102 6.82 -2.98 -16.82
N ALA A 103 7.97 -3.58 -17.14
CA ALA A 103 8.64 -3.33 -18.41
C ALA A 103 7.78 -3.74 -19.62
N ARG A 104 7.07 -4.88 -19.55
CA ARG A 104 6.13 -5.30 -20.62
C ARG A 104 4.97 -4.31 -20.77
N ALA A 105 4.37 -3.88 -19.66
CA ALA A 105 3.28 -2.89 -19.70
C ALA A 105 3.75 -1.55 -20.34
N THR A 106 4.91 -1.07 -19.94
CA THR A 106 5.51 0.16 -20.50
C THR A 106 5.82 0.00 -22.00
N ALA A 107 6.38 -1.14 -22.41
CA ALA A 107 6.66 -1.43 -23.83
C ALA A 107 5.37 -1.52 -24.67
N ALA A 108 4.25 -1.93 -24.07
CA ALA A 108 2.93 -1.92 -24.69
C ALA A 108 2.28 -0.52 -24.73
N GLY A 109 2.96 0.51 -24.22
CA GLY A 109 2.48 1.90 -24.21
C GLY A 109 1.56 2.25 -23.05
N VAL A 110 1.44 1.38 -22.03
CA VAL A 110 0.62 1.65 -20.84
C VAL A 110 1.52 2.27 -19.75
N PRO A 111 1.27 3.52 -19.31
CA PRO A 111 2.04 4.15 -18.25
C PRO A 111 1.81 3.46 -16.91
N VAL A 112 2.91 3.22 -16.17
CA VAL A 112 2.89 2.53 -14.87
C VAL A 112 3.32 3.49 -13.77
N PHE A 113 2.60 3.45 -12.68
CA PHE A 113 2.86 4.17 -11.43
C PHE A 113 2.97 3.16 -10.30
N THR A 114 3.75 3.48 -9.27
CA THR A 114 3.78 2.67 -8.05
C THR A 114 3.22 3.45 -6.88
N ALA A 115 2.46 2.79 -6.03
CA ALA A 115 1.95 3.32 -4.78
C ALA A 115 2.47 2.48 -3.61
N ASP A 116 2.80 3.13 -2.50
CA ASP A 116 3.33 2.53 -1.28
C ASP A 116 4.71 1.88 -1.47
N ILE A 117 4.82 0.84 -2.28
CA ILE A 117 6.04 0.06 -2.49
C ILE A 117 6.68 0.40 -3.84
N ARG A 118 7.99 0.69 -3.81
CA ARG A 118 8.77 0.98 -5.03
C ARG A 118 9.16 -0.31 -5.76
N ALA A 119 9.09 -0.27 -7.09
CA ALA A 119 9.73 -1.27 -7.94
C ALA A 119 11.18 -0.87 -8.23
N TYR A 120 12.12 -1.83 -8.16
CA TYR A 120 13.53 -1.61 -8.48
C TYR A 120 13.88 -2.10 -9.89
N GLY A 121 14.87 -1.44 -10.49
CA GLY A 121 15.44 -1.87 -11.76
C GLY A 121 14.55 -1.62 -12.99
N VAL A 122 13.44 -0.92 -12.83
CA VAL A 122 12.53 -0.57 -13.92
C VAL A 122 12.00 0.86 -13.71
N PRO A 123 11.94 1.68 -14.78
CA PRO A 123 11.35 3.00 -14.67
C PRO A 123 9.83 2.93 -14.53
N VAL A 124 9.27 3.81 -13.68
CA VAL A 124 7.85 4.12 -13.59
C VAL A 124 7.66 5.63 -13.76
N ILE A 125 6.46 6.07 -14.10
CA ILE A 125 6.17 7.50 -14.29
C ILE A 125 6.33 8.27 -12.98
N ALA A 126 5.72 7.75 -11.90
CA ALA A 126 5.85 8.30 -10.56
C ALA A 126 5.66 7.21 -9.49
N HIS A 127 6.22 7.48 -8.32
CA HIS A 127 6.08 6.69 -7.12
C HIS A 127 5.54 7.57 -6.00
N VAL A 128 4.46 7.12 -5.34
CA VAL A 128 3.83 7.82 -4.21
C VAL A 128 3.88 6.93 -2.98
N ALA A 129 4.58 7.34 -1.94
CA ALA A 129 4.76 6.53 -0.73
C ALA A 129 4.99 7.38 0.52
N SER A 130 4.90 6.76 1.68
CA SER A 130 5.33 7.33 2.94
C SER A 130 6.85 7.53 2.98
N ASP A 131 7.31 8.45 3.87
CA ASP A 131 8.72 8.58 4.21
C ASP A 131 9.14 7.42 5.13
N ASN A 132 9.48 6.29 4.50
CA ASN A 132 9.82 5.06 5.22
C ASN A 132 11.13 5.20 6.02
N ALA A 133 12.10 5.96 5.51
CA ALA A 133 13.35 6.20 6.21
C ALA A 133 13.12 7.06 7.46
N GLU A 134 12.34 8.13 7.36
CA GLU A 134 11.96 8.93 8.52
C GLU A 134 11.14 8.10 9.52
N GLY A 135 10.23 7.25 9.05
CA GLY A 135 9.46 6.38 9.94
C GLY A 135 10.34 5.40 10.73
N GLY A 136 11.31 4.77 10.08
CA GLY A 136 12.29 3.90 10.76
C GLY A 136 13.13 4.66 11.79
N ARG A 137 13.53 5.89 11.46
CA ARG A 137 14.26 6.78 12.37
C ARG A 137 13.42 7.15 13.60
N LEU A 138 12.16 7.55 13.41
CA LEU A 138 11.22 7.85 14.50
C LEU A 138 11.00 6.66 15.43
N ALA A 139 10.86 5.45 14.86
CA ALA A 139 10.75 4.22 15.63
C ALA A 139 12.01 3.97 16.47
N GLY A 140 13.19 4.22 15.92
CA GLY A 140 14.46 4.09 16.61
C GLY A 140 14.64 5.10 17.77
N GLU A 141 14.32 6.37 17.52
CA GLU A 141 14.31 7.42 18.55
C GLU A 141 13.36 7.07 19.70
N TYR A 142 12.14 6.65 19.36
CA TYR A 142 11.19 6.23 20.39
C TYR A 142 11.72 5.07 21.21
N MET A 143 12.25 4.02 20.54
CA MET A 143 12.81 2.85 21.19
C MET A 143 13.96 3.23 22.15
N ALA A 144 14.89 4.07 21.71
CA ALA A 144 15.99 4.53 22.52
C ALA A 144 15.49 5.31 23.77
N ARG A 145 14.56 6.24 23.57
CA ARG A 145 13.96 7.03 24.64
C ARG A 145 13.29 6.15 25.70
N VAL A 146 12.46 5.21 25.28
CA VAL A 146 11.66 4.40 26.19
C VAL A 146 12.48 3.35 26.94
N LEU A 147 13.60 2.91 26.38
CA LEU A 147 14.53 1.97 27.00
C LEU A 147 15.67 2.66 27.79
N GLY A 148 15.71 4.00 27.84
CA GLY A 148 16.73 4.77 28.54
C GLY A 148 18.12 4.64 27.90
N ASP A 149 18.16 4.68 26.57
CA ASP A 149 19.36 4.60 25.73
C ASP A 149 20.22 3.35 25.99
N SER A 150 19.60 2.22 26.35
CA SER A 150 20.36 1.02 26.72
C SER A 150 19.53 -0.26 26.55
N GLY A 151 20.16 -1.30 26.03
CA GLY A 151 19.55 -2.63 25.93
C GLY A 151 19.68 -3.29 24.56
N ALA A 152 19.26 -4.55 24.51
CA ALA A 152 19.17 -5.33 23.29
C ALA A 152 17.79 -5.13 22.64
N VAL A 153 17.79 -4.89 21.35
CA VAL A 153 16.56 -4.79 20.54
C VAL A 153 16.65 -5.71 19.33
N ALA A 154 15.50 -6.09 18.77
CA ALA A 154 15.42 -6.88 17.55
C ALA A 154 14.54 -6.18 16.51
N VAL A 155 14.66 -6.61 15.25
CA VAL A 155 13.79 -6.19 14.16
C VAL A 155 13.13 -7.41 13.56
N ILE A 156 11.81 -7.35 13.35
CA ILE A 156 11.11 -8.31 12.51
C ILE A 156 10.71 -7.58 11.23
N GLY A 157 11.47 -7.87 10.18
CA GLY A 157 11.46 -7.19 8.89
C GLY A 157 10.71 -7.93 7.80
N GLN A 158 10.81 -7.36 6.59
CA GLN A 158 10.34 -7.96 5.34
C GLN A 158 11.28 -7.51 4.21
N PRO A 159 12.38 -8.22 3.96
CA PRO A 159 13.43 -7.80 3.03
C PRO A 159 13.04 -7.85 1.56
N GLU A 160 11.94 -8.51 1.19
CA GLU A 160 11.42 -8.58 -0.17
C GLU A 160 10.87 -7.23 -0.66
N LEU A 161 10.49 -6.36 0.29
CA LEU A 161 9.90 -5.05 0.01
C LEU A 161 10.86 -3.90 0.32
N GLN A 162 10.91 -2.94 -0.59
CA GLN A 162 11.71 -1.73 -0.41
C GLN A 162 11.32 -0.98 0.88
N THR A 163 10.02 -0.85 1.15
CA THR A 163 9.51 -0.19 2.37
C THR A 163 10.02 -0.86 3.64
N GLY A 164 10.01 -2.20 3.69
CA GLY A 164 10.52 -2.97 4.82
C GLY A 164 12.02 -2.75 5.04
N LEU A 165 12.80 -2.73 3.96
CA LEU A 165 14.24 -2.46 4.02
C LEU A 165 14.53 -1.04 4.51
N GLU A 166 13.90 -0.02 3.96
CA GLU A 166 14.13 1.37 4.35
C GLU A 166 13.78 1.63 5.82
N ARG A 167 12.65 1.10 6.30
CA ARG A 167 12.26 1.17 7.72
C ARG A 167 13.29 0.51 8.62
N GLN A 168 13.69 -0.71 8.27
CA GLN A 168 14.69 -1.50 9.02
C GLN A 168 16.06 -0.80 9.06
N GLU A 169 16.58 -0.36 7.90
CA GLU A 169 17.89 0.27 7.80
C GLU A 169 17.95 1.57 8.62
N ALA A 170 16.91 2.41 8.52
CA ALA A 170 16.82 3.66 9.28
C ALA A 170 16.70 3.41 10.79
N PHE A 171 15.91 2.40 11.21
CA PHE A 171 15.82 2.00 12.61
C PHE A 171 17.18 1.53 13.15
N VAL A 172 17.85 0.63 12.41
CA VAL A 172 19.18 0.11 12.82
C VAL A 172 20.22 1.23 12.90
N ALA A 173 20.20 2.15 11.93
CA ALA A 173 21.10 3.31 11.93
C ALA A 173 20.84 4.22 13.14
N GLU A 174 19.58 4.45 13.50
CA GLU A 174 19.23 5.27 14.68
C GLU A 174 19.67 4.59 15.97
N ILE A 175 19.36 3.30 16.15
CA ILE A 175 19.85 2.54 17.33
C ILE A 175 21.37 2.57 17.45
N GLY A 176 22.10 2.55 16.32
CA GLY A 176 23.56 2.64 16.28
C GLY A 176 24.13 3.95 16.81
N ARG A 177 23.34 5.01 16.97
CA ARG A 177 23.74 6.29 17.59
C ARG A 177 23.76 6.24 19.11
N HIS A 178 23.20 5.17 19.70
CA HIS A 178 23.08 4.96 21.14
C HIS A 178 24.08 3.89 21.62
N PRO A 179 25.27 4.25 22.15
CA PRO A 179 26.38 3.29 22.38
C PRO A 179 26.07 2.12 23.30
N ARG A 180 25.02 2.23 24.13
CA ARG A 180 24.60 1.17 25.07
C ARG A 180 23.45 0.34 24.52
N MET A 181 22.97 0.64 23.31
CA MET A 181 21.96 -0.15 22.61
C MET A 181 22.59 -1.01 21.53
N ARG A 182 21.97 -2.14 21.22
CA ARG A 182 22.41 -3.00 20.12
C ARG A 182 21.24 -3.74 19.49
N VAL A 183 21.24 -3.85 18.17
CA VAL A 183 20.37 -4.75 17.45
C VAL A 183 21.00 -6.15 17.49
N VAL A 184 20.34 -7.11 18.15
CA VAL A 184 20.86 -8.47 18.36
C VAL A 184 20.29 -9.49 17.37
N ALA A 185 19.15 -9.19 16.77
CA ALA A 185 18.52 -10.03 15.76
C ALA A 185 17.76 -9.19 14.71
N VAL A 186 17.82 -9.65 13.48
CA VAL A 186 16.96 -9.20 12.38
C VAL A 186 16.39 -10.46 11.75
N ALA A 187 15.06 -10.59 11.77
CA ALA A 187 14.38 -11.78 11.29
C ALA A 187 13.27 -11.41 10.29
N ASN A 188 12.98 -12.30 9.34
CA ASN A 188 11.97 -12.09 8.32
C ASN A 188 10.60 -12.58 8.78
N GLY A 189 9.69 -11.64 9.08
CA GLY A 189 8.29 -11.89 9.43
C GLY A 189 7.35 -11.91 8.23
N ALA A 190 7.87 -11.70 7.01
CA ALA A 190 7.10 -11.64 5.77
C ALA A 190 5.93 -10.62 5.79
N GLY A 191 5.90 -9.71 6.76
CA GLY A 191 4.84 -8.71 6.92
C GLY A 191 3.46 -9.29 7.30
N VAL A 192 3.38 -10.56 7.72
CA VAL A 192 2.13 -11.24 8.07
C VAL A 192 2.13 -11.76 9.51
N ARG A 193 0.97 -11.71 10.15
CA ARG A 193 0.79 -12.01 11.59
C ARG A 193 1.24 -13.40 11.99
N ASP A 194 0.86 -14.42 11.24
CA ASP A 194 1.18 -15.81 11.57
C ASP A 194 2.68 -16.11 11.50
N ARG A 195 3.37 -15.53 10.51
CA ARG A 195 4.82 -15.67 10.42
C ARG A 195 5.52 -14.92 11.55
N ALA A 196 5.02 -13.74 11.90
CA ALA A 196 5.55 -12.96 13.01
C ALA A 196 5.43 -13.69 14.35
N LEU A 197 4.35 -14.45 14.61
CA LEU A 197 4.23 -15.31 15.79
C LEU A 197 5.42 -16.25 15.92
N THR A 198 5.68 -17.06 14.87
CA THR A 198 6.77 -18.03 14.88
C THR A 198 8.14 -17.38 15.07
N VAL A 199 8.40 -16.33 14.28
CA VAL A 199 9.72 -15.66 14.29
C VAL A 199 9.98 -14.92 15.61
N THR A 200 8.93 -14.34 16.22
CA THR A 200 9.06 -13.68 17.53
C THR A 200 9.37 -14.69 18.64
N GLU A 201 8.75 -15.87 18.60
CA GLU A 201 9.06 -16.95 19.54
C GLU A 201 10.53 -17.34 19.48
N ASP A 202 11.06 -17.57 18.26
CA ASP A 202 12.47 -17.92 18.03
C ASP A 202 13.40 -16.81 18.55
N VAL A 203 13.08 -15.54 18.26
CA VAL A 203 13.88 -14.38 18.69
C VAL A 203 13.88 -14.24 20.21
N LEU A 204 12.75 -14.39 20.89
CA LEU A 204 12.69 -14.29 22.36
C LEU A 204 13.40 -15.45 23.05
N GLN A 205 13.35 -16.66 22.49
CA GLN A 205 14.09 -17.81 23.01
C GLN A 205 15.60 -17.66 22.82
N GLY A 206 16.03 -17.16 21.66
CA GLY A 206 17.44 -16.94 21.35
C GLY A 206 18.07 -15.76 22.08
N HIS A 207 17.28 -14.79 22.53
CA HIS A 207 17.73 -13.53 23.12
C HIS A 207 16.95 -13.18 24.39
N PRO A 208 17.16 -13.89 25.50
CA PRO A 208 16.45 -13.65 26.77
C PRO A 208 16.69 -12.23 27.33
N GLU A 209 17.79 -11.58 26.94
CA GLU A 209 18.14 -10.21 27.32
C GLU A 209 17.36 -9.14 26.52
N LEU A 210 16.53 -9.53 25.55
CA LEU A 210 15.82 -8.61 24.66
C LEU A 210 14.87 -7.71 25.46
N ARG A 211 14.96 -6.41 25.20
CA ARG A 211 14.15 -5.38 25.85
C ARG A 211 13.16 -4.69 24.91
N GLY A 212 13.37 -4.77 23.60
CA GLY A 212 12.49 -4.16 22.63
C GLY A 212 12.52 -4.84 21.26
N LEU A 213 11.47 -4.58 20.47
CA LEU A 213 11.28 -5.13 19.15
C LEU A 213 10.68 -4.08 18.23
N PHE A 214 11.30 -3.83 17.09
CA PHE A 214 10.69 -3.08 16.00
C PHE A 214 10.06 -4.04 15.00
N ALA A 215 8.79 -3.85 14.72
CA ALA A 215 8.02 -4.57 13.72
C ALA A 215 7.70 -3.64 12.55
N ILE A 216 8.01 -4.07 11.34
CA ILE A 216 7.94 -3.19 10.16
C ILE A 216 6.53 -2.83 9.71
N ASN A 217 5.51 -3.49 10.24
CA ASN A 217 4.10 -3.18 10.06
C ASN A 217 3.26 -3.73 11.22
N ASP A 218 1.99 -3.37 11.29
CA ASP A 218 1.09 -3.74 12.37
C ASP A 218 0.74 -5.22 12.43
N GLU A 219 0.62 -5.90 11.30
CA GLU A 219 0.39 -7.35 11.32
C GLU A 219 1.55 -8.06 12.01
N THR A 220 2.78 -7.62 11.74
CA THR A 220 3.98 -8.12 12.43
C THR A 220 3.98 -7.71 13.92
N ALA A 221 3.62 -6.46 14.24
CA ALA A 221 3.60 -5.96 15.62
C ALA A 221 2.57 -6.67 16.48
N LEU A 222 1.38 -6.93 15.96
CA LEU A 222 0.30 -7.62 16.68
C LEU A 222 0.60 -9.12 16.86
N GLY A 223 1.26 -9.73 15.87
CA GLY A 223 1.81 -11.09 16.02
C GLY A 223 2.85 -11.14 17.13
N ALA A 224 3.83 -10.22 17.10
CA ALA A 224 4.86 -10.10 18.13
C ALA A 224 4.26 -9.81 19.52
N LEU A 225 3.25 -8.95 19.61
CA LEU A 225 2.55 -8.65 20.86
C LEU A 225 1.89 -9.89 21.47
N SER A 226 1.32 -10.75 20.65
CA SER A 226 0.67 -11.99 21.12
C SER A 226 1.68 -12.92 21.79
N VAL A 227 2.86 -13.09 21.19
CA VAL A 227 3.96 -13.88 21.75
C VAL A 227 4.53 -13.20 23.01
N ALA A 228 4.78 -11.88 22.94
CA ALA A 228 5.28 -11.12 24.08
C ALA A 228 4.37 -11.29 25.33
N LYS A 229 3.05 -11.23 25.16
CA LYS A 229 2.09 -11.48 26.24
C LYS A 229 2.21 -12.91 26.81
N ALA A 230 2.38 -13.92 25.98
CA ALA A 230 2.54 -15.31 26.42
C ALA A 230 3.84 -15.50 27.25
N HIS A 231 4.88 -14.69 26.96
CA HIS A 231 6.14 -14.65 27.71
C HIS A 231 6.13 -13.68 28.90
N GLY A 232 4.96 -13.18 29.33
CA GLY A 232 4.84 -12.26 30.46
C GLY A 232 5.48 -10.88 30.25
N LYS A 233 5.65 -10.48 28.99
CA LYS A 233 6.13 -9.14 28.64
C LYS A 233 4.98 -8.13 28.74
N THR A 234 5.28 -7.01 29.39
CA THR A 234 4.33 -5.92 29.65
C THR A 234 4.93 -4.59 29.23
N ALA A 235 4.16 -3.52 29.29
CA ALA A 235 4.66 -2.18 29.00
C ALA A 235 5.82 -1.73 29.90
N GLU A 236 5.94 -2.30 31.12
CA GLU A 236 6.97 -1.94 32.09
C GLU A 236 8.33 -2.60 31.78
N ASN A 237 8.32 -3.77 31.12
CA ASN A 237 9.54 -4.57 30.95
C ASN A 237 9.93 -4.83 29.48
N PHE A 238 9.06 -4.45 28.53
CA PHE A 238 9.29 -4.68 27.09
C PHE A 238 8.65 -3.58 26.25
N ALA A 239 9.27 -3.24 25.12
CA ALA A 239 8.73 -2.27 24.18
C ALA A 239 8.66 -2.86 22.76
N ILE A 240 7.47 -2.86 22.19
CA ILE A 240 7.26 -3.09 20.75
C ILE A 240 6.93 -1.74 20.12
N VAL A 241 7.55 -1.44 18.99
CA VAL A 241 7.16 -0.32 18.12
C VAL A 241 6.66 -0.92 16.81
N GLY A 242 5.45 -0.54 16.41
CA GLY A 242 4.80 -0.96 15.19
C GLY A 242 4.93 0.08 14.06
N TYR A 243 4.20 -0.16 12.99
CA TYR A 243 4.13 0.71 11.83
C TYR A 243 2.79 0.50 11.12
N ASP A 244 2.09 1.57 10.74
CA ASP A 244 0.81 1.78 10.06
C ASP A 244 -0.22 2.51 10.92
N ALA A 245 -0.19 2.34 12.25
CA ALA A 245 -1.15 2.85 13.23
C ALA A 245 -2.60 2.46 12.90
N THR A 246 -2.81 1.18 12.61
CA THR A 246 -4.15 0.63 12.41
C THR A 246 -5.00 0.76 13.68
N PRO A 247 -6.33 0.74 13.57
CA PRO A 247 -7.20 0.83 14.75
C PRO A 247 -6.91 -0.23 15.82
N GLU A 248 -6.51 -1.46 15.42
CA GLU A 248 -6.17 -2.55 16.34
C GLU A 248 -4.86 -2.24 17.10
N ALA A 249 -3.82 -1.78 16.40
CA ALA A 249 -2.54 -1.41 17.02
C ALA A 249 -2.72 -0.21 17.97
N VAL A 250 -3.43 0.83 17.54
CA VAL A 250 -3.75 1.99 18.39
C VAL A 250 -4.56 1.58 19.63
N ALA A 251 -5.48 0.64 19.50
CA ALA A 251 -6.22 0.11 20.65
C ALA A 251 -5.28 -0.63 21.63
N ALA A 252 -4.31 -1.39 21.12
CA ALA A 252 -3.32 -2.10 21.94
C ALA A 252 -2.39 -1.12 22.68
N ILE A 253 -1.99 -0.01 22.06
CA ILE A 253 -1.22 1.07 22.70
C ILE A 253 -2.04 1.70 23.84
N LYS A 254 -3.27 2.10 23.56
CA LYS A 254 -4.18 2.68 24.59
C LYS A 254 -4.48 1.74 25.74
N ALA A 255 -4.41 0.44 25.51
CA ALA A 255 -4.56 -0.58 26.56
C ALA A 255 -3.27 -0.81 27.35
N HIS A 256 -2.23 0.02 27.19
CA HIS A 256 -0.94 -0.06 27.88
C HIS A 256 -0.30 -1.46 27.81
N THR A 257 -0.26 -2.03 26.60
CA THR A 257 0.39 -3.32 26.35
C THR A 257 1.91 -3.11 26.06
N ALA A 258 2.61 -4.21 25.74
CA ALA A 258 3.99 -4.10 25.27
C ALA A 258 4.12 -3.40 23.91
N LEU A 259 3.07 -3.29 23.08
CA LEU A 259 3.02 -2.40 21.92
C LEU A 259 2.84 -0.96 22.44
N ARG A 260 3.92 -0.19 22.43
CA ARG A 260 4.00 1.10 23.12
C ARG A 260 3.91 2.30 22.21
N ALA A 261 4.25 2.12 20.95
CA ALA A 261 4.16 3.17 19.93
C ALA A 261 4.01 2.57 18.55
N ASP A 262 3.60 3.41 17.63
CA ASP A 262 3.41 3.07 16.23
C ASP A 262 3.76 4.24 15.32
N VAL A 263 4.33 3.95 14.15
CA VAL A 263 4.56 4.97 13.13
C VAL A 263 3.33 5.06 12.23
N ALA A 264 2.59 6.13 12.39
CA ALA A 264 1.36 6.35 11.63
C ALA A 264 1.64 6.76 10.19
N GLN A 265 1.00 6.07 9.26
CA GLN A 265 0.91 6.40 7.85
C GLN A 265 -0.46 7.00 7.50
N THR A 266 -0.56 7.61 6.32
CA THR A 266 -1.82 8.13 5.77
C THR A 266 -2.16 7.43 4.44
N PRO A 267 -2.52 6.13 4.44
CA PRO A 267 -2.71 5.34 3.21
C PRO A 267 -3.80 5.91 2.29
N ARG A 268 -4.85 6.53 2.83
CA ARG A 268 -5.85 7.23 2.02
C ARG A 268 -5.24 8.38 1.21
N GLU A 269 -4.31 9.11 1.79
CA GLU A 269 -3.62 10.20 1.11
C GLU A 269 -2.68 9.66 0.03
N ILE A 270 -1.95 8.58 0.29
CA ILE A 270 -1.11 7.90 -0.72
C ILE A 270 -1.98 7.51 -1.92
N GLY A 271 -3.11 6.83 -1.68
CA GLY A 271 -4.04 6.44 -2.74
C GLY A 271 -4.59 7.63 -3.52
N ALA A 272 -5.06 8.66 -2.83
CA ALA A 272 -5.62 9.85 -3.48
C ALA A 272 -4.58 10.57 -4.33
N ARG A 273 -3.39 10.85 -3.79
CA ARG A 273 -2.28 11.50 -4.51
C ARG A 273 -1.83 10.70 -5.73
N THR A 274 -1.84 9.36 -5.66
CA THR A 274 -1.47 8.51 -6.80
C THR A 274 -2.40 8.74 -7.98
N VAL A 275 -3.72 8.80 -7.75
CA VAL A 275 -4.69 9.09 -8.82
C VAL A 275 -4.58 10.52 -9.31
N ASP A 276 -4.36 11.50 -8.43
CA ASP A 276 -4.18 12.92 -8.80
C ASP A 276 -2.95 13.11 -9.70
N VAL A 277 -1.85 12.41 -9.41
CA VAL A 277 -0.64 12.39 -10.25
C VAL A 277 -0.93 11.76 -11.61
N ILE A 278 -1.70 10.67 -11.68
CA ILE A 278 -2.13 10.07 -12.95
C ILE A 278 -2.98 11.07 -13.75
N ALA A 279 -3.91 11.79 -13.11
CA ALA A 279 -4.73 12.79 -13.78
C ALA A 279 -3.87 13.91 -14.37
N THR A 280 -2.89 14.40 -13.64
CA THR A 280 -1.90 15.39 -14.11
C THR A 280 -1.12 14.87 -15.32
N TYR A 281 -0.61 13.64 -15.24
CA TYR A 281 0.12 13.00 -16.35
C TYR A 281 -0.75 12.82 -17.61
N LEU A 282 -1.98 12.33 -17.46
CA LEU A 282 -2.91 12.15 -18.58
C LEU A 282 -3.33 13.47 -19.22
N ALA A 283 -3.34 14.57 -18.45
CA ALA A 283 -3.51 15.94 -18.95
C ALA A 283 -2.25 16.51 -19.64
N LYS A 284 -1.19 15.67 -19.80
CA LYS A 284 0.10 16.05 -20.42
C LYS A 284 0.84 17.15 -19.65
N GLN A 285 0.61 17.25 -18.36
CA GLN A 285 1.35 18.13 -17.47
C GLN A 285 2.56 17.39 -16.86
N PRO A 286 3.63 18.08 -16.49
CA PRO A 286 4.77 17.48 -15.83
C PRO A 286 4.36 16.94 -14.44
N VAL A 287 4.96 15.82 -14.04
CA VAL A 287 4.76 15.19 -12.72
C VAL A 287 6.11 14.90 -12.08
N ASP A 288 6.17 15.01 -10.77
CA ASP A 288 7.34 14.58 -10.00
C ASP A 288 7.45 13.04 -10.02
N SER A 289 8.66 12.55 -10.19
CA SER A 289 8.91 11.10 -10.20
C SER A 289 8.78 10.43 -8.83
N THR A 290 8.78 11.21 -7.74
CA THR A 290 8.61 10.71 -6.37
C THR A 290 7.83 11.72 -5.55
N ILE A 291 6.74 11.26 -4.94
CA ILE A 291 5.90 12.04 -4.06
C ILE A 291 5.93 11.38 -2.67
N VAL A 292 6.46 12.09 -1.70
CA VAL A 292 6.59 11.60 -0.33
C VAL A 292 5.44 12.11 0.52
N VAL A 293 4.84 11.21 1.28
CA VAL A 293 3.78 11.49 2.26
C VAL A 293 4.38 11.38 3.66
N PRO A 294 4.28 12.42 4.50
CA PRO A 294 4.86 12.42 5.83
C PRO A 294 4.29 11.32 6.73
N VAL A 295 5.09 10.90 7.71
CA VAL A 295 4.71 9.97 8.78
C VAL A 295 4.84 10.63 10.15
N THR A 296 4.18 10.09 11.16
CA THR A 296 4.25 10.57 12.54
C THR A 296 4.32 9.41 13.51
N ILE A 297 4.76 9.66 14.77
CA ILE A 297 4.71 8.64 15.83
C ILE A 297 3.43 8.81 16.65
N VAL A 298 2.80 7.70 17.03
CA VAL A 298 1.65 7.59 17.95
C VAL A 298 2.09 6.79 19.15
N GLU A 299 1.82 7.29 20.38
CA GLU A 299 2.22 6.69 21.65
C GLU A 299 1.12 6.81 22.71
#